data_92db71d4e749e3138f71fd86a75ff935
#
_entry.id   92db71d4e749e3138f71fd86a75ff935
#
_cell.length_a   1.000
_cell.length_b   1.000
_cell.length_c   1.000
_cell.angle_alpha   90.00
_cell.angle_beta   90.00
_cell.angle_gamma   90.00
#
_symmetry.space_group_name_H-M   'P 1'
#
loop_
_entity.id
_entity.type
_entity.pdbx_description
1 polymer ?
#
loop_
_entity_poly.entity_id
_entity_poly.type
_entity_poly.pdbx_seq_one_letter_code
_entity_poly.pdbx_strand_id
1 'polypeptide(L)'
;MKPRLSFWQIWNMSFGFLGIQFGFALQNGNASRILMTFGADVHHLSWFWLVAPITGMIVQPIIGYMSDRTWTGLGRRRPYFLLGAILTSIALILMPNAPHLSNIIAPMFVGGGLLMIMDASINIAMEPFRALVADKLPEEQHTLGFSVQTLLIGIGAVIGSWLPYILGNWFGISKEADVHGLIPDNVTYSFYFGAFVLISTILWTIFSTSEYPPEVSVEKEIEEKKQKFFIPPVMIQLLLVQFFSWFALFSMWVYTTPAVALKFFGTTDPNSAAFQEAGNWVGILFGIYNGISAILALSLPVLAKRFSKKGTHAIALFIGGISLLSFLIFKDSDYLIIPMIGIGIAWASILAMPYSMLANSIPPTKMGMYMGLFNMSITIPQIVSGITTGLILKYWFNDNPVWCIVMAGISFMLASGLSLLIKEKKEPQTPPDKRIGINGGA
;
A
#
# COMPACT_ATOMS: atom_id res chain seq x y z
N MET A 1 2.27 24.02 23.72
CA MET A 1 1.18 23.13 23.24
C MET A 1 0.92 23.41 21.77
N LYS A 2 0.83 22.38 20.93
CA LYS A 2 0.48 22.54 19.51
C LYS A 2 -0.97 23.08 19.39
N PRO A 3 -1.24 24.06 18.49
CA PRO A 3 -2.59 24.58 18.29
C PRO A 3 -3.49 23.51 17.66
N ARG A 4 -4.76 23.49 18.01
CA ARG A 4 -5.75 22.66 17.32
C ARG A 4 -5.97 23.17 15.91
N LEU A 5 -5.95 22.27 14.94
CA LEU A 5 -6.25 22.56 13.54
C LEU A 5 -7.73 22.29 13.23
N SER A 6 -8.31 23.12 12.36
CA SER A 6 -9.65 22.87 11.82
C SER A 6 -9.64 21.62 10.91
N PHE A 7 -10.83 21.07 10.64
CA PHE A 7 -10.99 19.95 9.68
C PHE A 7 -10.36 20.28 8.32
N TRP A 8 -10.60 21.46 7.78
CA TRP A 8 -10.06 21.86 6.48
C TRP A 8 -8.54 22.05 6.46
N GLN A 9 -7.95 22.47 7.58
CA GLN A 9 -6.48 22.52 7.71
C GLN A 9 -5.89 21.12 7.73
N ILE A 10 -6.54 20.15 8.40
CA ILE A 10 -6.12 18.74 8.42
C ILE A 10 -6.30 18.13 7.02
N TRP A 11 -7.40 18.43 6.34
CA TRP A 11 -7.66 18.01 4.96
C TRP A 11 -6.56 18.50 4.02
N ASN A 12 -6.29 19.81 4.00
CA ASN A 12 -5.28 20.42 3.15
C ASN A 12 -3.88 19.86 3.42
N MET A 13 -3.54 19.68 4.69
CA MET A 13 -2.27 19.06 5.09
C MET A 13 -2.14 17.63 4.59
N SER A 14 -3.22 16.88 4.53
CA SER A 14 -3.23 15.47 4.13
C SER A 14 -3.48 15.26 2.63
N PHE A 15 -3.82 16.32 1.89
CA PHE A 15 -4.32 16.20 0.51
C PHE A 15 -3.31 15.57 -0.46
N GLY A 16 -2.01 15.77 -0.25
CA GLY A 16 -0.96 15.14 -1.05
C GLY A 16 -0.96 13.61 -1.00
N PHE A 17 -1.54 12.99 0.04
CA PHE A 17 -1.70 11.54 0.08
C PHE A 17 -2.63 11.00 -1.01
N LEU A 18 -3.62 11.76 -1.43
CA LEU A 18 -4.46 11.39 -2.55
C LEU A 18 -3.60 11.18 -3.82
N GLY A 19 -2.71 12.12 -4.12
CA GLY A 19 -1.84 12.02 -5.30
C GLY A 19 -0.80 10.89 -5.19
N ILE A 20 -0.18 10.74 -4.02
CA ILE A 20 0.77 9.64 -3.78
C ILE A 20 0.08 8.30 -4.01
N GLN A 21 -1.10 8.10 -3.43
CA GLN A 21 -1.81 6.84 -3.55
C GLN A 21 -2.41 6.62 -4.93
N PHE A 22 -2.77 7.70 -5.62
CA PHE A 22 -3.19 7.64 -7.02
C PHE A 22 -2.06 7.08 -7.91
N GLY A 23 -0.84 7.63 -7.80
CA GLY A 23 0.33 7.15 -8.53
C GLY A 23 0.68 5.69 -8.17
N PHE A 24 0.62 5.36 -6.89
CA PHE A 24 0.88 4.00 -6.40
C PHE A 24 -0.16 2.98 -6.90
N ALA A 25 -1.44 3.37 -6.99
CA ALA A 25 -2.49 2.51 -7.52
C ALA A 25 -2.35 2.28 -9.03
N LEU A 26 -1.98 3.30 -9.79
CA LEU A 26 -1.64 3.15 -11.22
C LEU A 26 -0.48 2.17 -11.41
N GLN A 27 0.58 2.32 -10.63
CA GLN A 27 1.73 1.42 -10.64
C GLN A 27 1.29 -0.02 -10.34
N ASN A 28 0.65 -0.26 -9.21
CA ASN A 28 0.27 -1.60 -8.78
C ASN A 28 -0.70 -2.29 -9.74
N GLY A 29 -1.62 -1.55 -10.32
CA GLY A 29 -2.59 -2.09 -11.28
C GLY A 29 -2.03 -2.35 -12.68
N ASN A 30 -0.93 -1.68 -13.06
CA ASN A 30 -0.47 -1.70 -14.45
C ASN A 30 0.99 -2.14 -14.64
N ALA A 31 1.85 -2.14 -13.60
CA ALA A 31 3.27 -2.43 -13.78
C ALA A 31 3.52 -3.82 -14.40
N SER A 32 2.83 -4.87 -13.92
CA SER A 32 2.96 -6.22 -14.49
C SER A 32 2.59 -6.23 -15.97
N ARG A 33 1.45 -5.62 -16.33
CA ARG A 33 0.99 -5.50 -17.72
C ARG A 33 1.99 -4.76 -18.60
N ILE A 34 2.47 -3.61 -18.16
CA ILE A 34 3.44 -2.77 -18.88
C ILE A 34 4.75 -3.55 -19.12
N LEU A 35 5.30 -4.15 -18.07
CA LEU A 35 6.56 -4.91 -18.18
C LEU A 35 6.43 -6.12 -19.10
N MET A 36 5.30 -6.85 -19.05
CA MET A 36 5.04 -7.98 -19.97
C MET A 36 4.89 -7.49 -21.40
N THR A 37 4.19 -6.37 -21.65
CA THR A 37 4.12 -5.76 -22.98
C THR A 37 5.50 -5.35 -23.50
N PHE A 38 6.44 -4.96 -22.63
CA PHE A 38 7.82 -4.67 -22.99
C PHE A 38 8.71 -5.91 -23.12
N GLY A 39 8.13 -7.12 -23.04
CA GLY A 39 8.82 -8.39 -23.24
C GLY A 39 9.35 -9.06 -21.97
N ALA A 40 8.91 -8.62 -20.78
CA ALA A 40 9.24 -9.35 -19.57
C ALA A 40 8.50 -10.69 -19.51
N ASP A 41 9.24 -11.76 -19.27
CA ASP A 41 8.68 -13.10 -19.07
C ASP A 41 7.93 -13.18 -17.74
N VAL A 42 6.79 -13.87 -17.73
CA VAL A 42 5.96 -14.08 -16.53
C VAL A 42 6.74 -14.72 -15.37
N HIS A 43 7.75 -15.58 -15.66
CA HIS A 43 8.58 -16.20 -14.64
C HIS A 43 9.51 -15.22 -13.93
N HIS A 44 9.97 -14.19 -14.65
CA HIS A 44 10.86 -13.16 -14.13
C HIS A 44 10.13 -11.91 -13.66
N LEU A 45 8.81 -11.85 -13.86
CA LEU A 45 8.01 -10.67 -13.52
C LEU A 45 8.13 -10.26 -12.06
N SER A 46 8.15 -11.24 -11.15
CA SER A 46 8.32 -10.99 -9.72
C SER A 46 9.66 -10.33 -9.36
N TRP A 47 10.69 -10.51 -10.16
CA TRP A 47 12.01 -9.90 -9.91
C TRP A 47 11.99 -8.39 -10.12
N PHE A 48 11.23 -7.91 -11.09
CA PHE A 48 11.03 -6.47 -11.29
C PHE A 48 10.30 -5.85 -10.08
N TRP A 49 9.38 -6.59 -9.48
CA TRP A 49 8.64 -6.15 -8.29
C TRP A 49 9.47 -6.18 -7.00
N LEU A 50 10.62 -6.89 -6.97
CA LEU A 50 11.53 -6.88 -5.82
C LEU A 50 12.09 -5.49 -5.50
N VAL A 51 12.12 -4.65 -6.50
CA VAL A 51 12.66 -3.29 -6.38
C VAL A 51 11.90 -2.50 -5.32
N ALA A 52 10.57 -2.60 -5.29
CA ALA A 52 9.72 -1.87 -4.35
C ALA A 52 10.08 -2.16 -2.87
N PRO A 53 10.06 -3.42 -2.40
CA PRO A 53 10.43 -3.73 -1.02
C PRO A 53 11.90 -3.45 -0.70
N ILE A 54 12.83 -3.64 -1.65
CA ILE A 54 14.26 -3.35 -1.43
C ILE A 54 14.46 -1.85 -1.27
N THR A 55 13.89 -1.03 -2.14
CA THR A 55 14.00 0.43 -2.04
C THR A 55 13.31 0.94 -0.78
N GLY A 56 12.13 0.43 -0.43
CA GLY A 56 11.43 0.77 0.81
C GLY A 56 12.26 0.49 2.05
N MET A 57 12.90 -0.68 2.10
CA MET A 57 13.75 -1.08 3.23
C MET A 57 14.98 -0.18 3.41
N ILE A 58 15.55 0.34 2.31
CA ILE A 58 16.76 1.17 2.34
C ILE A 58 16.40 2.67 2.45
N VAL A 59 15.50 3.14 1.59
CA VAL A 59 15.21 4.57 1.42
C VAL A 59 14.47 5.14 2.63
N GLN A 60 13.47 4.43 3.16
CA GLN A 60 12.63 4.96 4.25
C GLN A 60 13.42 5.30 5.53
N PRO A 61 14.32 4.43 6.07
CA PRO A 61 15.11 4.79 7.24
C PRO A 61 16.07 5.96 6.99
N ILE A 62 16.69 6.01 5.80
CA ILE A 62 17.63 7.09 5.44
C ILE A 62 16.90 8.42 5.38
N ILE A 63 15.78 8.47 4.65
CA ILE A 63 14.98 9.69 4.49
C ILE A 63 14.32 10.11 5.81
N GLY A 64 13.84 9.16 6.60
CA GLY A 64 13.34 9.43 7.94
C GLY A 64 14.38 10.14 8.80
N TYR A 65 15.58 9.56 8.89
CA TYR A 65 16.71 10.15 9.61
C TYR A 65 17.13 11.52 9.08
N MET A 66 17.24 11.67 7.77
CA MET A 66 17.61 12.94 7.13
C MET A 66 16.55 14.01 7.36
N SER A 67 15.27 13.66 7.16
CA SER A 67 14.17 14.61 7.32
C SER A 67 13.99 15.08 8.75
N ASP A 68 14.38 14.28 9.76
CA ASP A 68 14.37 14.68 11.17
C ASP A 68 15.40 15.78 11.49
N ARG A 69 16.49 15.87 10.72
CA ARG A 69 17.61 16.81 10.93
C ARG A 69 17.64 17.98 9.95
N THR A 70 16.80 17.96 8.94
CA THR A 70 16.75 19.03 7.93
C THR A 70 15.85 20.16 8.44
N TRP A 71 16.29 21.40 8.18
CA TRP A 71 15.45 22.59 8.30
C TRP A 71 15.80 23.56 7.17
N THR A 72 14.84 23.83 6.29
CA THR A 72 14.99 24.70 5.12
C THR A 72 13.93 25.79 5.10
N GLY A 73 13.97 26.70 4.14
CA GLY A 73 12.91 27.69 3.93
C GLY A 73 11.53 27.09 3.66
N LEU A 74 11.47 25.82 3.19
CA LEU A 74 10.22 25.08 3.04
C LEU A 74 9.83 24.33 4.32
N GLY A 75 10.67 24.24 5.33
CA GLY A 75 10.47 23.47 6.54
C GLY A 75 11.33 22.20 6.57
N ARG A 76 10.92 21.21 7.38
CA ARG A 76 11.64 19.97 7.65
C ARG A 76 11.24 18.84 6.71
N ARG A 77 9.94 18.60 6.52
CA ARG A 77 9.37 17.47 5.80
C ARG A 77 9.05 17.79 4.34
N ARG A 78 8.58 19.03 4.06
CA ARG A 78 8.11 19.45 2.74
C ARG A 78 9.13 19.32 1.61
N PRO A 79 10.45 19.59 1.81
CA PRO A 79 11.43 19.39 0.74
C PRO A 79 11.51 17.97 0.24
N TYR A 80 11.39 16.98 1.12
CA TYR A 80 11.50 15.56 0.77
C TYR A 80 10.29 15.06 -0.02
N PHE A 81 9.07 15.40 0.41
CA PHE A 81 7.93 14.95 -0.37
C PHE A 81 7.75 15.74 -1.67
N LEU A 82 8.27 16.99 -1.78
CA LEU A 82 8.36 17.68 -3.04
C LEU A 82 9.34 16.98 -4.01
N LEU A 83 10.54 16.65 -3.53
CA LEU A 83 11.52 15.91 -4.31
C LEU A 83 10.98 14.57 -4.78
N GLY A 84 10.39 13.79 -3.85
CA GLY A 84 9.79 12.50 -4.15
C GLY A 84 8.66 12.64 -5.18
N ALA A 85 7.78 13.65 -5.04
CA ALA A 85 6.69 13.89 -5.99
C ALA A 85 7.20 14.26 -7.40
N ILE A 86 8.22 15.10 -7.51
CA ILE A 86 8.83 15.47 -8.80
C ILE A 86 9.41 14.22 -9.48
N LEU A 87 10.23 13.46 -8.78
CA LEU A 87 10.86 12.25 -9.32
C LEU A 87 9.84 11.19 -9.70
N THR A 88 8.81 10.96 -8.85
CA THR A 88 7.72 10.03 -9.16
C THR A 88 6.90 10.48 -10.37
N SER A 89 6.60 11.79 -10.48
CA SER A 89 5.85 12.31 -11.63
C SER A 89 6.63 12.15 -12.93
N ILE A 90 7.93 12.37 -12.91
CA ILE A 90 8.82 12.13 -14.07
C ILE A 90 8.80 10.62 -14.42
N ALA A 91 8.95 9.74 -13.43
CA ALA A 91 8.95 8.29 -13.66
C ALA A 91 7.59 7.81 -14.21
N LEU A 92 6.46 8.34 -13.71
CA LEU A 92 5.13 8.06 -14.25
C LEU A 92 5.00 8.46 -15.73
N ILE A 93 5.54 9.61 -16.12
CA ILE A 93 5.51 10.06 -17.52
C ILE A 93 6.41 9.18 -18.41
N LEU A 94 7.58 8.82 -17.91
CA LEU A 94 8.55 8.05 -18.69
C LEU A 94 8.21 6.57 -18.78
N MET A 95 7.52 5.98 -17.79
CA MET A 95 7.23 4.55 -17.72
C MET A 95 6.53 4.00 -18.97
N PRO A 96 5.39 4.54 -19.45
CA PRO A 96 4.76 4.05 -20.67
C PRO A 96 5.56 4.35 -21.94
N ASN A 97 6.51 5.30 -21.89
CA ASN A 97 7.39 5.69 -22.99
C ASN A 97 8.74 4.96 -23.00
N ALA A 98 8.95 3.99 -22.12
CA ALA A 98 10.21 3.26 -22.00
C ALA A 98 10.77 2.72 -23.34
N PRO A 99 9.94 2.21 -24.29
CA PRO A 99 10.42 1.76 -25.59
C PRO A 99 11.12 2.84 -26.43
N HIS A 100 10.78 4.12 -26.20
CA HIS A 100 11.36 5.25 -26.94
C HIS A 100 12.60 5.84 -26.30
N LEU A 101 12.96 5.41 -25.06
CA LEU A 101 14.06 6.00 -24.30
C LEU A 101 15.42 5.41 -24.63
N SER A 102 15.47 4.20 -25.20
CA SER A 102 16.73 3.55 -25.56
C SER A 102 16.56 2.56 -26.71
N ASN A 103 17.47 2.64 -27.68
CA ASN A 103 17.59 1.66 -28.74
C ASN A 103 18.62 0.55 -28.42
N ILE A 104 19.32 0.67 -27.27
CA ILE A 104 20.41 -0.24 -26.87
C ILE A 104 19.93 -1.19 -25.77
N ILE A 105 19.14 -0.67 -24.82
CA ILE A 105 18.64 -1.44 -23.66
C ILE A 105 17.22 -1.88 -23.98
N ALA A 106 16.92 -3.18 -23.77
CA ALA A 106 15.59 -3.70 -24.00
C ALA A 106 14.54 -2.97 -23.13
N PRO A 107 13.34 -2.64 -23.67
CA PRO A 107 12.32 -1.84 -23.01
C PRO A 107 11.93 -2.33 -21.61
N MET A 108 11.93 -3.65 -21.37
CA MET A 108 11.63 -4.22 -20.07
C MET A 108 12.62 -3.79 -18.97
N PHE A 109 13.91 -3.63 -19.29
CA PHE A 109 14.92 -3.16 -18.32
C PHE A 109 14.83 -1.65 -18.09
N VAL A 110 14.50 -0.88 -19.13
CA VAL A 110 14.23 0.55 -18.99
C VAL A 110 12.99 0.75 -18.11
N GLY A 111 11.91 0.03 -18.40
CA GLY A 111 10.68 0.03 -17.61
C GLY A 111 10.91 -0.42 -16.16
N GLY A 112 11.70 -1.48 -15.94
CA GLY A 112 12.09 -1.94 -14.61
C GLY A 112 12.91 -0.91 -13.83
N GLY A 113 13.84 -0.22 -14.50
CA GLY A 113 14.60 0.89 -13.92
C GLY A 113 13.71 2.08 -13.53
N LEU A 114 12.74 2.43 -14.38
CA LEU A 114 11.76 3.47 -14.09
C LEU A 114 10.84 3.08 -12.93
N LEU A 115 10.43 1.81 -12.85
CA LEU A 115 9.70 1.27 -11.71
C LEU A 115 10.50 1.43 -10.41
N MET A 116 11.80 1.16 -10.44
CA MET A 116 12.71 1.37 -9.31
C MET A 116 12.76 2.84 -8.87
N ILE A 117 12.92 3.75 -9.82
CA ILE A 117 12.94 5.19 -9.53
C ILE A 117 11.60 5.62 -8.93
N MET A 118 10.49 5.14 -9.46
CA MET A 118 9.15 5.45 -8.98
C MET A 118 8.95 4.97 -7.54
N ASP A 119 9.30 3.71 -7.24
CA ASP A 119 9.19 3.15 -5.88
C ASP A 119 10.08 3.88 -4.88
N ALA A 120 11.35 4.12 -5.24
CA ALA A 120 12.28 4.87 -4.40
C ALA A 120 11.75 6.28 -4.11
N SER A 121 11.24 6.96 -5.14
CA SER A 121 10.73 8.32 -5.05
C SER A 121 9.44 8.43 -4.24
N ILE A 122 8.53 7.47 -4.37
CA ILE A 122 7.32 7.36 -3.53
C ILE A 122 7.73 7.19 -2.06
N ASN A 123 8.73 6.35 -1.77
CA ASN A 123 9.22 6.14 -0.41
C ASN A 123 9.90 7.40 0.15
N ILE A 124 10.59 8.20 -0.68
CA ILE A 124 11.14 9.52 -0.28
C ILE A 124 10.00 10.47 0.16
N ALA A 125 8.87 10.45 -0.53
CA ALA A 125 7.73 11.31 -0.20
C ALA A 125 6.93 10.80 1.01
N MET A 126 6.66 9.50 1.07
CA MET A 126 5.66 8.91 1.96
C MET A 126 6.01 9.04 3.44
N GLU A 127 7.25 8.73 3.82
CA GLU A 127 7.65 8.70 5.24
C GLU A 127 7.66 10.09 5.89
N PRO A 128 8.30 11.13 5.32
CA PRO A 128 8.22 12.48 5.86
C PRO A 128 6.80 13.03 5.89
N PHE A 129 5.97 12.62 4.94
CA PHE A 129 4.58 13.05 4.86
C PHE A 129 3.73 12.48 6.00
N ARG A 130 3.91 11.19 6.37
CA ARG A 130 3.28 10.59 7.54
C ARG A 130 3.73 11.29 8.82
N ALA A 131 5.02 11.58 8.93
CA ALA A 131 5.58 12.28 10.07
C ALA A 131 5.01 13.70 10.22
N LEU A 132 4.73 14.41 9.12
CA LEU A 132 4.15 15.76 9.14
C LEU A 132 2.82 15.80 9.91
N VAL A 133 1.96 14.80 9.73
CA VAL A 133 0.67 14.70 10.42
C VAL A 133 0.87 14.61 11.93
N ALA A 134 1.77 13.73 12.39
CA ALA A 134 2.09 13.57 13.80
C ALA A 134 2.82 14.81 14.38
N ASP A 135 3.69 15.47 13.58
CA ASP A 135 4.44 16.65 13.99
C ASP A 135 3.54 17.88 14.19
N LYS A 136 2.48 18.03 13.39
CA LYS A 136 1.61 19.21 13.40
C LYS A 136 0.43 19.11 14.34
N LEU A 137 -0.14 17.93 14.52
CA LEU A 137 -1.35 17.76 15.33
C LEU A 137 -1.03 17.56 16.81
N PRO A 138 -1.87 18.08 17.73
CA PRO A 138 -1.88 17.64 19.10
C PRO A 138 -2.39 16.21 19.21
N GLU A 139 -2.02 15.47 20.25
CA GLU A 139 -2.34 14.05 20.45
C GLU A 139 -3.83 13.72 20.28
N GLU A 140 -4.69 14.64 20.78
CA GLU A 140 -6.14 14.51 20.71
C GLU A 140 -6.69 14.50 19.27
N GLN A 141 -5.96 15.10 18.31
CA GLN A 141 -6.34 15.16 16.91
C GLN A 141 -5.62 14.12 16.03
N HIS A 142 -4.70 13.32 16.55
CA HIS A 142 -3.97 12.32 15.76
C HIS A 142 -4.92 11.35 15.07
N THR A 143 -5.94 10.84 15.80
CA THR A 143 -6.93 9.93 15.22
C THR A 143 -7.66 10.56 14.04
N LEU A 144 -8.10 11.81 14.17
CA LEU A 144 -8.76 12.55 13.08
C LEU A 144 -7.80 12.75 11.89
N GLY A 145 -6.54 13.14 12.16
CA GLY A 145 -5.55 13.36 11.13
C GLY A 145 -5.28 12.10 10.29
N PHE A 146 -5.04 10.98 10.96
CA PHE A 146 -4.83 9.69 10.27
C PHE A 146 -6.10 9.16 9.58
N SER A 147 -7.29 9.44 10.10
CA SER A 147 -8.55 9.08 9.45
C SER A 147 -8.76 9.86 8.15
N VAL A 148 -8.53 11.18 8.15
CA VAL A 148 -8.58 12.01 6.93
C VAL A 148 -7.54 11.55 5.92
N GLN A 149 -6.33 11.23 6.37
CA GLN A 149 -5.28 10.68 5.53
C GLN A 149 -5.71 9.36 4.86
N THR A 150 -6.27 8.43 5.65
CA THR A 150 -6.75 7.12 5.15
C THR A 150 -7.87 7.28 4.13
N LEU A 151 -8.79 8.22 4.35
CA LEU A 151 -9.85 8.54 3.39
C LEU A 151 -9.27 9.03 2.06
N LEU A 152 -8.32 9.96 2.10
CA LEU A 152 -7.67 10.50 0.89
C LEU A 152 -6.85 9.44 0.15
N ILE A 153 -6.17 8.56 0.88
CA ILE A 153 -5.50 7.37 0.35
C ILE A 153 -6.51 6.49 -0.41
N GLY A 154 -7.65 6.18 0.22
CA GLY A 154 -8.68 5.35 -0.41
C GLY A 154 -9.26 5.97 -1.68
N ILE A 155 -9.58 7.26 -1.67
CA ILE A 155 -10.07 7.99 -2.85
C ILE A 155 -9.03 7.95 -3.97
N GLY A 156 -7.77 8.26 -3.67
CA GLY A 156 -6.69 8.24 -4.65
C GLY A 156 -6.48 6.85 -5.26
N ALA A 157 -6.53 5.81 -4.43
CA ALA A 157 -6.38 4.43 -4.86
C ALA A 157 -7.50 3.99 -5.81
N VAL A 158 -8.76 4.28 -5.47
CA VAL A 158 -9.91 3.90 -6.31
C VAL A 158 -9.84 4.59 -7.67
N ILE A 159 -9.66 5.92 -7.67
CA ILE A 159 -9.63 6.69 -8.93
C ILE A 159 -8.43 6.26 -9.78
N GLY A 160 -7.23 6.11 -9.18
CA GLY A 160 -6.03 5.69 -9.89
C GLY A 160 -6.18 4.30 -10.51
N SER A 161 -6.75 3.35 -9.77
CA SER A 161 -6.97 1.98 -10.24
C SER A 161 -7.98 1.91 -11.42
N TRP A 162 -9.02 2.75 -11.39
CA TRP A 162 -10.09 2.74 -12.39
C TRP A 162 -9.78 3.58 -13.61
N LEU A 163 -8.80 4.46 -13.56
CA LEU A 163 -8.59 5.46 -14.60
C LEU A 163 -8.35 4.87 -15.99
N PRO A 164 -7.53 3.82 -16.21
CA PRO A 164 -7.37 3.23 -17.55
C PRO A 164 -8.68 2.71 -18.12
N TYR A 165 -9.52 2.09 -17.29
CA TYR A 165 -10.85 1.63 -17.69
C TYR A 165 -11.77 2.80 -18.06
N ILE A 166 -11.82 3.84 -17.20
CA ILE A 166 -12.64 5.04 -17.43
C ILE A 166 -12.26 5.71 -18.75
N LEU A 167 -10.96 5.92 -18.99
CA LEU A 167 -10.48 6.54 -20.22
C LEU A 167 -10.83 5.70 -21.47
N GLY A 168 -10.68 4.39 -21.38
CA GLY A 168 -11.01 3.49 -22.49
C GLY A 168 -12.50 3.37 -22.77
N ASN A 169 -13.33 3.18 -21.72
CA ASN A 169 -14.74 2.85 -21.93
C ASN A 169 -15.69 4.06 -21.91
N TRP A 170 -15.36 5.13 -21.16
CA TRP A 170 -16.24 6.31 -21.07
C TRP A 170 -15.79 7.44 -21.98
N PHE A 171 -14.47 7.56 -22.20
CA PHE A 171 -13.91 8.62 -23.05
C PHE A 171 -13.48 8.13 -24.45
N GLY A 172 -13.59 6.83 -24.74
CA GLY A 172 -13.29 6.26 -26.05
C GLY A 172 -11.81 6.32 -26.44
N ILE A 173 -10.88 6.44 -25.47
CA ILE A 173 -9.45 6.42 -25.73
C ILE A 173 -9.04 4.99 -26.08
N SER A 174 -8.15 4.81 -27.07
CA SER A 174 -7.74 3.51 -27.58
C SER A 174 -7.25 2.58 -26.45
N LYS A 175 -7.76 1.36 -26.44
CA LYS A 175 -7.33 0.26 -25.55
C LYS A 175 -6.32 -0.66 -26.22
N GLU A 176 -6.03 -0.44 -27.47
CA GLU A 176 -5.06 -1.17 -28.27
C GLU A 176 -3.91 -0.25 -28.63
N ALA A 177 -2.70 -0.80 -28.64
CA ALA A 177 -1.53 -0.05 -29.06
C ALA A 177 -1.44 -0.06 -30.59
N ASP A 178 -1.06 1.09 -31.17
CA ASP A 178 -0.89 1.22 -32.63
C ASP A 178 0.26 0.34 -33.15
N VAL A 179 1.24 0.06 -32.33
CA VAL A 179 2.42 -0.74 -32.67
C VAL A 179 2.64 -1.80 -31.60
N HIS A 180 2.96 -3.01 -32.03
CA HIS A 180 3.30 -4.12 -31.14
C HIS A 180 4.47 -3.75 -30.20
N GLY A 181 4.33 -4.02 -28.92
CA GLY A 181 5.32 -3.67 -27.89
C GLY A 181 5.19 -2.26 -27.33
N LEU A 182 4.21 -1.46 -27.76
CA LEU A 182 3.85 -0.20 -27.14
C LEU A 182 2.67 -0.36 -26.16
N ILE A 183 2.51 0.62 -25.31
CA ILE A 183 1.42 0.67 -24.34
C ILE A 183 0.21 1.38 -24.93
N PRO A 184 -1.03 0.86 -24.74
CA PRO A 184 -2.24 1.53 -25.20
C PRO A 184 -2.40 2.94 -24.62
N ASP A 185 -3.02 3.81 -25.40
CA ASP A 185 -3.20 5.23 -25.06
C ASP A 185 -3.97 5.43 -23.75
N ASN A 186 -4.99 4.61 -23.46
CA ASN A 186 -5.75 4.70 -22.21
C ASN A 186 -4.88 4.51 -20.97
N VAL A 187 -3.86 3.67 -21.05
CA VAL A 187 -2.89 3.47 -19.96
C VAL A 187 -1.88 4.61 -19.93
N THR A 188 -1.33 4.98 -21.09
CA THR A 188 -0.35 6.05 -21.24
C THR A 188 -0.89 7.37 -20.69
N TYR A 189 -2.11 7.76 -21.08
CA TYR A 189 -2.75 8.98 -20.58
C TYR A 189 -3.14 8.88 -19.10
N SER A 190 -3.44 7.67 -18.59
CA SER A 190 -3.64 7.47 -17.16
C SER A 190 -2.39 7.81 -16.35
N PHE A 191 -1.23 7.41 -16.82
CA PHE A 191 0.05 7.70 -16.17
C PHE A 191 0.39 9.20 -16.23
N TYR A 192 0.12 9.87 -17.36
CA TYR A 192 0.31 11.33 -17.47
C TYR A 192 -0.61 12.09 -16.54
N PHE A 193 -1.89 11.69 -16.47
CA PHE A 193 -2.84 12.28 -15.55
C PHE A 193 -2.46 12.00 -14.09
N GLY A 194 -1.96 10.80 -13.79
CA GLY A 194 -1.45 10.44 -12.47
C GLY A 194 -0.28 11.32 -12.03
N ALA A 195 0.66 11.61 -12.93
CA ALA A 195 1.76 12.52 -12.68
C ALA A 195 1.26 13.95 -12.38
N PHE A 196 0.28 14.44 -13.15
CA PHE A 196 -0.34 15.74 -12.93
C PHE A 196 -1.08 15.81 -11.58
N VAL A 197 -1.87 14.81 -11.22
CA VAL A 197 -2.59 14.75 -9.94
C VAL A 197 -1.60 14.69 -8.78
N LEU A 198 -0.56 13.86 -8.87
CA LEU A 198 0.45 13.73 -7.83
C LEU A 198 1.15 15.07 -7.54
N ILE A 199 1.69 15.71 -8.55
CA ILE A 199 2.43 16.98 -8.34
C ILE A 199 1.48 18.09 -7.85
N SER A 200 0.25 18.16 -8.39
CA SER A 200 -0.73 19.19 -8.02
C SER A 200 -1.19 19.05 -6.57
N THR A 201 -1.47 17.85 -6.10
CA THR A 201 -1.90 17.60 -4.72
C THR A 201 -0.78 17.83 -3.71
N ILE A 202 0.46 17.49 -4.06
CA ILE A 202 1.63 17.75 -3.22
C ILE A 202 1.90 19.26 -3.15
N LEU A 203 1.88 19.97 -4.28
CA LEU A 203 2.03 21.43 -4.28
C LEU A 203 0.95 22.11 -3.46
N TRP A 204 -0.30 21.65 -3.58
CA TRP A 204 -1.40 22.14 -2.72
C TRP A 204 -1.06 22.00 -1.24
N THR A 205 -0.62 20.82 -0.81
CA THR A 205 -0.23 20.60 0.59
C THR A 205 0.93 21.50 1.01
N ILE A 206 1.96 21.67 0.14
CA ILE A 206 3.11 22.51 0.44
C ILE A 206 2.71 23.96 0.65
N PHE A 207 1.86 24.51 -0.21
CA PHE A 207 1.45 25.92 -0.13
C PHE A 207 0.40 26.18 0.97
N SER A 208 -0.44 25.21 1.28
CA SER A 208 -1.49 25.33 2.29
C SER A 208 -1.06 24.98 3.72
N THR A 209 0.16 24.42 3.89
CA THR A 209 0.62 23.91 5.19
C THR A 209 1.99 24.47 5.56
N SER A 210 2.09 25.10 6.72
CA SER A 210 3.38 25.52 7.30
C SER A 210 3.86 24.48 8.32
N GLU A 211 5.17 24.36 8.50
CA GLU A 211 5.77 23.53 9.55
C GLU A 211 6.23 24.38 10.74
N TYR A 212 6.34 23.76 11.90
CA TYR A 212 6.93 24.37 13.08
C TYR A 212 8.41 23.99 13.21
N PRO A 213 9.28 24.90 13.71
CA PRO A 213 10.65 24.52 14.05
C PRO A 213 10.65 23.34 15.03
N PRO A 214 11.60 22.41 14.90
CA PRO A 214 11.70 21.28 15.81
C PRO A 214 12.03 21.78 17.21
N GLU A 215 11.22 21.40 18.20
CA GLU A 215 11.55 21.57 19.61
C GLU A 215 12.60 20.51 20.02
N VAL A 216 13.85 20.94 20.14
CA VAL A 216 14.93 20.07 20.62
C VAL A 216 14.82 19.97 22.16
N SER A 217 14.22 18.93 22.68
CA SER A 217 14.27 18.64 24.12
C SER A 217 15.40 17.65 24.43
N VAL A 218 16.48 18.17 24.96
CA VAL A 218 17.66 17.39 25.39
C VAL A 218 17.30 16.31 26.44
N GLU A 219 16.27 16.55 27.25
CA GLU A 219 15.77 15.60 28.24
C GLU A 219 15.21 14.31 27.63
N LYS A 220 14.50 14.40 26.52
CA LYS A 220 13.97 13.21 25.80
C LYS A 220 15.09 12.33 25.24
N GLU A 221 16.15 12.92 24.72
CA GLU A 221 17.30 12.15 24.21
C GLU A 221 18.04 11.38 25.32
N ILE A 222 18.07 11.93 26.53
CA ILE A 222 18.74 11.28 27.68
C ILE A 222 17.91 10.11 28.22
N GLU A 223 16.58 10.23 28.24
CA GLU A 223 15.68 9.13 28.64
C GLU A 223 15.68 7.98 27.63
N GLU A 224 15.71 8.29 26.33
CA GLU A 224 15.76 7.28 25.27
C GLU A 224 17.03 6.42 25.32
N LYS A 225 18.18 7.02 25.69
CA LYS A 225 19.47 6.30 25.82
C LYS A 225 19.52 5.33 26.99
N LYS A 226 18.67 5.49 28.00
CA LYS A 226 18.66 4.64 29.21
C LYS A 226 17.84 3.36 29.09
N GLN A 227 16.90 3.26 28.13
CA GLN A 227 16.05 2.08 27.96
C GLN A 227 16.75 1.00 27.13
N LYS A 228 16.91 -0.20 27.71
CA LYS A 228 17.45 -1.37 26.98
C LYS A 228 16.51 -1.78 25.83
N PHE A 229 17.10 -2.15 24.71
CA PHE A 229 16.39 -2.73 23.59
C PHE A 229 15.93 -4.16 23.92
N PHE A 230 14.66 -4.47 23.69
CA PHE A 230 14.13 -5.83 23.76
C PHE A 230 13.07 -6.02 22.68
N ILE A 231 12.93 -7.22 22.13
CA ILE A 231 11.89 -7.54 21.14
C ILE A 231 10.70 -8.14 21.90
N PRO A 232 9.52 -7.48 21.89
CA PRO A 232 8.33 -8.03 22.54
C PRO A 232 7.93 -9.35 21.92
N PRO A 233 7.50 -10.37 22.69
CA PRO A 233 7.03 -11.65 22.14
C PRO A 233 5.89 -11.51 21.13
N VAL A 234 4.99 -10.55 21.35
CA VAL A 234 3.91 -10.21 20.40
C VAL A 234 4.45 -9.78 19.04
N MET A 235 5.57 -9.03 19.02
CA MET A 235 6.20 -8.61 17.78
C MET A 235 6.69 -9.83 16.98
N ILE A 236 7.31 -10.83 17.62
CA ILE A 236 7.77 -12.05 16.95
C ILE A 236 6.59 -12.83 16.39
N GLN A 237 5.50 -12.96 17.14
CA GLN A 237 4.28 -13.63 16.68
C GLN A 237 3.65 -12.90 15.48
N LEU A 238 3.62 -11.58 15.52
CA LEU A 238 3.15 -10.75 14.43
C LEU A 238 4.05 -10.85 13.18
N LEU A 239 5.37 -10.97 13.34
CA LEU A 239 6.30 -11.18 12.21
C LEU A 239 5.92 -12.42 11.40
N LEU A 240 5.53 -13.52 12.05
CA LEU A 240 5.09 -14.75 11.37
C LEU A 240 3.76 -14.55 10.63
N VAL A 241 2.78 -13.91 11.25
CA VAL A 241 1.48 -13.60 10.61
C VAL A 241 1.71 -12.68 9.40
N GLN A 242 2.48 -11.63 9.57
CA GLN A 242 2.79 -10.67 8.52
C GLN A 242 3.58 -11.32 7.37
N PHE A 243 4.46 -12.27 7.67
CA PHE A 243 5.20 -12.99 6.64
C PHE A 243 4.24 -13.62 5.62
N PHE A 244 3.29 -14.42 6.07
CA PHE A 244 2.34 -15.08 5.19
C PHE A 244 1.33 -14.10 4.56
N SER A 245 0.95 -13.04 5.28
CA SER A 245 0.02 -12.03 4.76
C SER A 245 0.64 -11.22 3.60
N TRP A 246 1.87 -10.75 3.77
CA TRP A 246 2.54 -9.94 2.74
C TRP A 246 3.11 -10.77 1.59
N PHE A 247 3.46 -12.04 1.84
CA PHE A 247 3.76 -13.00 0.78
C PHE A 247 2.54 -13.19 -0.14
N ALA A 248 1.35 -13.37 0.46
CA ALA A 248 0.10 -13.52 -0.28
C ALA A 248 -0.22 -12.27 -1.12
N LEU A 249 -0.17 -11.09 -0.51
CA LEU A 249 -0.45 -9.83 -1.18
C LEU A 249 0.49 -9.57 -2.35
N PHE A 250 1.79 -9.79 -2.13
CA PHE A 250 2.78 -9.58 -3.18
C PHE A 250 2.55 -10.52 -4.36
N SER A 251 2.32 -11.82 -4.09
CA SER A 251 1.97 -12.79 -5.14
C SER A 251 0.69 -12.38 -5.88
N MET A 252 -0.33 -11.90 -5.17
CA MET A 252 -1.56 -11.40 -5.77
C MET A 252 -1.28 -10.20 -6.69
N TRP A 253 -0.56 -9.19 -6.23
CA TRP A 253 -0.29 -8.00 -7.04
C TRP A 253 0.48 -8.32 -8.32
N VAL A 254 1.47 -9.20 -8.21
CA VAL A 254 2.32 -9.56 -9.37
C VAL A 254 1.56 -10.41 -10.39
N TYR A 255 0.80 -11.41 -9.93
CA TYR A 255 0.28 -12.46 -10.80
C TYR A 255 -1.21 -12.36 -11.13
N THR A 256 -1.99 -11.39 -10.58
CA THR A 256 -3.42 -11.30 -10.89
C THR A 256 -3.66 -11.01 -12.35
N THR A 257 -2.95 -10.07 -12.97
CA THR A 257 -3.14 -9.75 -14.40
C THR A 257 -2.90 -10.95 -15.30
N PRO A 258 -1.73 -11.63 -15.26
CA PRO A 258 -1.53 -12.81 -16.09
C PRO A 258 -2.48 -13.97 -15.77
N ALA A 259 -2.89 -14.13 -14.49
CA ALA A 259 -3.85 -15.17 -14.11
C ALA A 259 -5.26 -14.90 -14.67
N VAL A 260 -5.73 -13.66 -14.63
CA VAL A 260 -7.02 -13.25 -15.20
C VAL A 260 -6.99 -13.36 -16.72
N ALA A 261 -5.93 -12.87 -17.36
CA ALA A 261 -5.76 -12.95 -18.81
C ALA A 261 -5.80 -14.40 -19.31
N LEU A 262 -5.04 -15.30 -18.68
CA LEU A 262 -5.03 -16.71 -19.07
C LEU A 262 -6.38 -17.38 -18.84
N LYS A 263 -6.96 -17.24 -17.64
CA LYS A 263 -8.13 -18.03 -17.25
C LYS A 263 -9.43 -17.53 -17.83
N PHE A 264 -9.64 -16.21 -17.93
CA PHE A 264 -10.93 -15.62 -18.28
C PHE A 264 -10.93 -15.00 -19.68
N PHE A 265 -9.77 -14.58 -20.19
CA PHE A 265 -9.63 -13.99 -21.51
C PHE A 265 -8.91 -14.92 -22.50
N GLY A 266 -8.46 -16.11 -22.05
CA GLY A 266 -7.90 -17.16 -22.90
C GLY A 266 -6.58 -16.79 -23.58
N THR A 267 -5.81 -15.86 -23.04
CA THR A 267 -4.58 -15.38 -23.66
C THR A 267 -3.42 -15.30 -22.67
N THR A 268 -2.23 -15.57 -23.17
CA THR A 268 -0.95 -15.29 -22.50
C THR A 268 -0.14 -14.23 -23.26
N ASP A 269 -0.61 -13.77 -24.42
CA ASP A 269 0.06 -12.77 -25.23
C ASP A 269 -0.20 -11.35 -24.68
N PRO A 270 0.83 -10.70 -24.11
CA PRO A 270 0.71 -9.37 -23.52
C PRO A 270 0.33 -8.27 -24.51
N ASN A 271 0.53 -8.51 -25.81
CA ASN A 271 0.23 -7.54 -26.87
C ASN A 271 -1.18 -7.72 -27.44
N SER A 272 -1.90 -8.76 -27.03
CA SER A 272 -3.28 -8.98 -27.48
C SER A 272 -4.26 -7.99 -26.84
N ALA A 273 -5.29 -7.59 -27.57
CA ALA A 273 -6.39 -6.78 -27.04
C ALA A 273 -7.05 -7.43 -25.81
N ALA A 274 -7.18 -8.76 -25.81
CA ALA A 274 -7.74 -9.52 -24.71
C ALA A 274 -6.89 -9.40 -23.43
N PHE A 275 -5.55 -9.40 -23.52
CA PHE A 275 -4.67 -9.20 -22.37
C PHE A 275 -4.78 -7.76 -21.83
N GLN A 276 -4.88 -6.78 -22.72
CA GLN A 276 -5.02 -5.39 -22.33
C GLN A 276 -6.38 -5.14 -21.64
N GLU A 277 -7.44 -5.79 -22.08
CA GLU A 277 -8.76 -5.73 -21.44
C GLU A 277 -8.74 -6.44 -20.07
N ALA A 278 -8.06 -7.58 -19.94
CA ALA A 278 -7.83 -8.24 -18.66
C ALA A 278 -7.11 -7.31 -17.67
N GLY A 279 -6.10 -6.56 -18.13
CA GLY A 279 -5.41 -5.56 -17.32
C GLY A 279 -6.31 -4.42 -16.85
N ASN A 280 -7.19 -3.91 -17.73
CA ASN A 280 -8.19 -2.90 -17.38
C ASN A 280 -9.16 -3.44 -16.32
N TRP A 281 -9.61 -4.69 -16.48
CA TRP A 281 -10.48 -5.35 -15.51
C TRP A 281 -9.82 -5.55 -14.13
N VAL A 282 -8.54 -5.96 -14.12
CA VAL A 282 -7.77 -6.07 -12.88
C VAL A 282 -7.64 -4.71 -12.16
N GLY A 283 -7.49 -3.62 -12.91
CA GLY A 283 -7.53 -2.27 -12.34
C GLY A 283 -8.84 -1.98 -11.60
N ILE A 284 -9.99 -2.35 -12.19
CA ILE A 284 -11.31 -2.24 -11.54
C ILE A 284 -11.35 -3.09 -10.27
N LEU A 285 -10.92 -4.34 -10.35
CA LEU A 285 -10.89 -5.27 -9.22
C LEU A 285 -10.03 -4.72 -8.06
N PHE A 286 -8.88 -4.13 -8.37
CA PHE A 286 -8.00 -3.53 -7.37
C PHE A 286 -8.61 -2.26 -6.75
N GLY A 287 -9.33 -1.47 -7.53
CA GLY A 287 -10.12 -0.36 -6.99
C GLY A 287 -11.20 -0.82 -6.01
N ILE A 288 -11.89 -1.93 -6.32
CA ILE A 288 -12.95 -2.49 -5.48
C ILE A 288 -12.39 -2.92 -4.12
N TYR A 289 -11.33 -3.73 -4.06
CA TYR A 289 -10.80 -4.17 -2.75
C TYR A 289 -10.27 -2.99 -1.92
N ASN A 290 -9.66 -1.98 -2.56
CA ASN A 290 -9.22 -0.77 -1.86
C ASN A 290 -10.40 0.05 -1.32
N GLY A 291 -11.47 0.21 -2.11
CA GLY A 291 -12.69 0.90 -1.68
C GLY A 291 -13.38 0.21 -0.51
N ILE A 292 -13.53 -1.12 -0.58
CA ILE A 292 -14.08 -1.95 0.50
C ILE A 292 -13.22 -1.82 1.76
N SER A 293 -11.90 -1.86 1.61
CA SER A 293 -10.97 -1.68 2.73
C SER A 293 -11.15 -0.32 3.42
N ALA A 294 -11.26 0.76 2.65
CA ALA A 294 -11.45 2.10 3.20
C ALA A 294 -12.75 2.21 4.03
N ILE A 295 -13.85 1.66 3.51
CA ILE A 295 -15.16 1.67 4.20
C ILE A 295 -15.08 0.83 5.48
N LEU A 296 -14.51 -0.38 5.40
CA LEU A 296 -14.45 -1.31 6.53
C LEU A 296 -13.46 -0.90 7.62
N ALA A 297 -12.45 -0.10 7.30
CA ALA A 297 -11.51 0.42 8.28
C ALA A 297 -12.23 1.14 9.44
N LEU A 298 -13.34 1.82 9.16
CA LEU A 298 -14.15 2.51 10.19
C LEU A 298 -14.87 1.54 11.15
N SER A 299 -15.14 0.31 10.73
CA SER A 299 -15.81 -0.72 11.54
C SER A 299 -14.84 -1.56 12.39
N LEU A 300 -13.57 -1.57 12.06
CA LEU A 300 -12.57 -2.41 12.74
C LEU A 300 -12.50 -2.21 14.26
N PRO A 301 -12.58 -0.97 14.82
CA PRO A 301 -12.58 -0.79 16.27
C PRO A 301 -13.75 -1.48 16.98
N VAL A 302 -14.94 -1.50 16.33
CA VAL A 302 -16.14 -2.16 16.86
C VAL A 302 -15.98 -3.68 16.82
N LEU A 303 -15.47 -4.20 15.70
CA LEU A 303 -15.20 -5.64 15.54
C LEU A 303 -14.13 -6.11 16.52
N ALA A 304 -13.07 -5.34 16.74
CA ALA A 304 -12.00 -5.67 17.69
C ALA A 304 -12.50 -5.72 19.14
N LYS A 305 -13.46 -4.88 19.51
CA LYS A 305 -14.11 -4.97 20.84
C LYS A 305 -14.94 -6.26 21.00
N ARG A 306 -15.56 -6.74 19.90
CA ARG A 306 -16.41 -7.94 19.93
C ARG A 306 -15.63 -9.25 19.85
N PHE A 307 -14.62 -9.33 18.99
CA PHE A 307 -13.89 -10.55 18.63
C PHE A 307 -12.42 -10.56 19.07
N SER A 308 -11.95 -9.55 19.81
CA SER A 308 -10.54 -9.20 20.03
C SER A 308 -9.81 -8.75 18.75
N LYS A 309 -8.65 -8.11 18.90
CA LYS A 309 -7.86 -7.64 17.75
C LYS A 309 -7.36 -8.81 16.91
N LYS A 310 -6.81 -9.85 17.56
CA LYS A 310 -6.33 -11.07 16.90
C LYS A 310 -7.46 -11.86 16.24
N GLY A 311 -8.61 -11.98 16.89
CA GLY A 311 -9.78 -12.68 16.33
C GLY A 311 -10.33 -11.96 15.10
N THR A 312 -10.47 -10.63 15.16
CA THR A 312 -10.86 -9.82 14.00
C THR A 312 -9.88 -9.99 12.85
N HIS A 313 -8.57 -9.98 13.14
CA HIS A 313 -7.53 -10.18 12.14
C HIS A 313 -7.57 -11.58 11.53
N ALA A 314 -7.72 -12.61 12.35
CA ALA A 314 -7.85 -14.00 11.89
C ALA A 314 -9.05 -14.19 10.96
N ILE A 315 -10.23 -13.69 11.35
CA ILE A 315 -11.46 -13.78 10.53
C ILE A 315 -11.27 -13.05 9.19
N ALA A 316 -10.69 -11.86 9.22
CA ALA A 316 -10.45 -11.09 8.00
C ALA A 316 -9.49 -11.81 7.04
N LEU A 317 -8.38 -12.35 7.54
CA LEU A 317 -7.42 -13.13 6.75
C LEU A 317 -8.04 -14.43 6.21
N PHE A 318 -8.87 -15.10 6.99
CA PHE A 318 -9.59 -16.30 6.56
C PHE A 318 -10.52 -16.01 5.38
N ILE A 319 -11.31 -14.93 5.48
CA ILE A 319 -12.19 -14.47 4.39
C ILE A 319 -11.36 -14.14 3.15
N GLY A 320 -10.24 -13.40 3.30
CA GLY A 320 -9.33 -13.09 2.19
C GLY A 320 -8.73 -14.34 1.56
N GLY A 321 -8.36 -15.34 2.36
CA GLY A 321 -7.82 -16.62 1.89
C GLY A 321 -8.85 -17.40 1.05
N ILE A 322 -10.08 -17.58 1.55
CA ILE A 322 -11.16 -18.21 0.79
C ILE A 322 -11.44 -17.43 -0.51
N SER A 323 -11.40 -16.11 -0.44
CA SER A 323 -11.63 -15.25 -1.61
C SER A 323 -10.61 -15.48 -2.71
N LEU A 324 -9.32 -15.56 -2.39
CA LEU A 324 -8.29 -15.90 -3.39
C LEU A 324 -8.44 -17.33 -3.92
N LEU A 325 -8.78 -18.30 -3.07
CA LEU A 325 -9.05 -19.69 -3.49
C LEU A 325 -10.25 -19.77 -4.44
N SER A 326 -11.25 -18.91 -4.26
CA SER A 326 -12.46 -18.90 -5.10
C SER A 326 -12.19 -18.53 -6.56
N PHE A 327 -11.02 -17.98 -6.90
CA PHE A 327 -10.57 -17.83 -8.28
C PHE A 327 -10.61 -19.13 -9.08
N LEU A 328 -10.46 -20.29 -8.43
CA LEU A 328 -10.57 -21.59 -9.11
C LEU A 328 -12.00 -21.91 -9.58
N ILE A 329 -13.01 -21.45 -8.84
CA ILE A 329 -14.41 -21.85 -9.02
C ILE A 329 -15.08 -21.01 -10.10
N PHE A 330 -14.78 -19.71 -10.18
CA PHE A 330 -15.43 -18.82 -11.13
C PHE A 330 -15.01 -19.12 -12.57
N LYS A 331 -15.98 -19.04 -13.49
CA LYS A 331 -15.81 -19.26 -14.93
C LYS A 331 -15.88 -17.94 -15.72
N ASP A 332 -16.48 -16.92 -15.13
CA ASP A 332 -16.66 -15.61 -15.74
C ASP A 332 -15.91 -14.55 -14.91
N SER A 333 -15.25 -13.62 -15.60
CA SER A 333 -14.45 -12.55 -15.01
C SER A 333 -15.28 -11.61 -14.12
N ASP A 334 -16.56 -11.40 -14.43
CA ASP A 334 -17.42 -10.47 -13.69
C ASP A 334 -17.65 -10.91 -12.26
N TYR A 335 -17.67 -12.21 -12.01
CA TYR A 335 -17.78 -12.75 -10.64
C TYR A 335 -16.54 -12.52 -9.77
N LEU A 336 -15.41 -12.08 -10.34
CA LEU A 336 -14.21 -11.74 -9.58
C LEU A 336 -14.40 -10.53 -8.66
N ILE A 337 -15.47 -9.76 -8.83
CA ILE A 337 -15.87 -8.73 -7.86
C ILE A 337 -16.11 -9.33 -6.47
N ILE A 338 -16.67 -10.52 -6.38
CA ILE A 338 -16.99 -11.19 -5.10
C ILE A 338 -15.73 -11.45 -4.27
N PRO A 339 -14.68 -12.13 -4.78
CA PRO A 339 -13.44 -12.30 -4.02
C PRO A 339 -12.76 -10.96 -3.67
N MET A 340 -12.88 -9.92 -4.51
CA MET A 340 -12.28 -8.62 -4.17
C MET A 340 -12.89 -7.97 -2.92
N ILE A 341 -14.16 -8.23 -2.63
CA ILE A 341 -14.78 -7.80 -1.37
C ILE A 341 -14.07 -8.46 -0.18
N GLY A 342 -13.85 -9.78 -0.21
CA GLY A 342 -13.17 -10.49 0.87
C GLY A 342 -11.68 -10.12 1.00
N ILE A 343 -11.00 -9.86 -0.12
CA ILE A 343 -9.63 -9.34 -0.11
C ILE A 343 -9.61 -7.94 0.52
N GLY A 344 -10.61 -7.08 0.23
CA GLY A 344 -10.74 -5.76 0.87
C GLY A 344 -10.91 -5.85 2.38
N ILE A 345 -11.66 -6.84 2.89
CA ILE A 345 -11.79 -7.13 4.33
C ILE A 345 -10.41 -7.48 4.93
N ALA A 346 -9.68 -8.39 4.29
CA ALA A 346 -8.34 -8.78 4.73
C ALA A 346 -7.38 -7.57 4.73
N TRP A 347 -7.38 -6.78 3.66
CA TRP A 347 -6.54 -5.61 3.48
C TRP A 347 -6.78 -4.55 4.57
N ALA A 348 -8.03 -4.22 4.87
CA ALA A 348 -8.38 -3.32 5.96
C ALA A 348 -7.76 -3.77 7.29
N SER A 349 -7.87 -5.07 7.58
CA SER A 349 -7.34 -5.64 8.82
C SER A 349 -5.81 -5.67 8.85
N ILE A 350 -5.13 -5.99 7.74
CA ILE A 350 -3.66 -6.01 7.63
C ILE A 350 -3.07 -4.62 7.89
N LEU A 351 -3.74 -3.57 7.44
CA LEU A 351 -3.29 -2.19 7.64
C LEU A 351 -3.49 -1.67 9.07
N ALA A 352 -4.39 -2.27 9.88
CA ALA A 352 -4.77 -1.71 11.17
C ALA A 352 -4.43 -2.61 12.37
N MET A 353 -4.79 -3.90 12.32
CA MET A 353 -4.76 -4.78 13.49
C MET A 353 -3.34 -5.10 13.97
N PRO A 354 -2.37 -5.47 13.11
CA PRO A 354 -1.00 -5.77 13.55
C PRO A 354 -0.34 -4.57 14.25
N TYR A 355 -0.52 -3.38 13.68
CA TYR A 355 0.04 -2.14 14.26
C TYR A 355 -0.62 -1.81 15.60
N SER A 356 -1.94 -2.01 15.72
CA SER A 356 -2.65 -1.78 16.98
C SER A 356 -2.23 -2.76 18.08
N MET A 357 -1.97 -4.04 17.74
CA MET A 357 -1.47 -5.03 18.68
C MET A 357 -0.03 -4.74 19.10
N LEU A 358 0.82 -4.33 18.17
CA LEU A 358 2.21 -3.97 18.42
C LEU A 358 2.30 -2.74 19.33
N ALA A 359 1.56 -1.67 18.99
CA ALA A 359 1.60 -0.40 19.73
C ALA A 359 1.30 -0.56 21.23
N ASN A 360 0.40 -1.49 21.58
CA ASN A 360 0.08 -1.80 22.97
C ASN A 360 1.18 -2.58 23.73
N SER A 361 2.23 -3.02 23.04
CA SER A 361 3.25 -3.93 23.56
C SER A 361 4.64 -3.30 23.61
N ILE A 362 4.81 -2.10 23.07
CA ILE A 362 6.09 -1.39 22.96
C ILE A 362 6.07 -0.11 23.80
N PRO A 363 7.25 0.33 24.29
CA PRO A 363 7.37 1.58 25.03
C PRO A 363 7.03 2.79 24.13
N PRO A 364 6.21 3.75 24.62
CA PRO A 364 5.85 4.94 23.85
C PRO A 364 7.06 5.75 23.36
N THR A 365 8.14 5.81 24.15
CA THR A 365 9.37 6.55 23.85
C THR A 365 10.17 5.96 22.69
N LYS A 366 9.97 4.69 22.35
CA LYS A 366 10.65 3.98 21.25
C LYS A 366 9.70 3.53 20.14
N MET A 367 8.52 4.11 20.10
CA MET A 367 7.45 3.74 19.14
C MET A 367 7.95 3.76 17.71
N GLY A 368 8.59 4.84 17.26
CA GLY A 368 9.09 4.99 15.89
C GLY A 368 10.12 3.92 15.52
N MET A 369 11.09 3.65 16.41
CA MET A 369 12.10 2.62 16.19
C MET A 369 11.47 1.23 16.02
N TYR A 370 10.53 0.85 16.89
CA TYR A 370 9.87 -0.46 16.81
C TYR A 370 8.95 -0.57 15.60
N MET A 371 8.24 0.50 15.24
CA MET A 371 7.43 0.54 14.02
C MET A 371 8.29 0.44 12.77
N GLY A 372 9.43 1.13 12.71
CA GLY A 372 10.40 1.00 11.62
C GLY A 372 10.97 -0.41 11.51
N LEU A 373 11.33 -1.05 12.64
CA LEU A 373 11.77 -2.44 12.64
C LEU A 373 10.65 -3.39 12.20
N PHE A 374 9.41 -3.10 12.58
CA PHE A 374 8.25 -3.89 12.17
C PHE A 374 7.96 -3.81 10.68
N ASN A 375 8.33 -2.72 10.00
CA ASN A 375 8.23 -2.63 8.54
C ASN A 375 9.07 -3.69 7.81
N MET A 376 10.10 -4.26 8.44
CA MET A 376 10.81 -5.41 7.88
C MET A 376 9.90 -6.65 7.73
N SER A 377 8.83 -6.75 8.54
CA SER A 377 7.81 -7.79 8.39
C SER A 377 6.97 -7.65 7.13
N ILE A 378 7.03 -6.50 6.48
CA ILE A 378 6.39 -6.22 5.19
C ILE A 378 7.34 -6.54 4.06
N THR A 379 8.57 -6.03 4.13
CA THR A 379 9.52 -6.07 3.02
C THR A 379 10.16 -7.44 2.83
N ILE A 380 10.52 -8.14 3.92
CA ILE A 380 11.15 -9.46 3.84
C ILE A 380 10.25 -10.49 3.12
N PRO A 381 8.97 -10.68 3.49
CA PRO A 381 8.10 -11.64 2.77
C PRO A 381 7.86 -11.26 1.31
N GLN A 382 7.83 -9.97 0.98
CA GLN A 382 7.74 -9.51 -0.40
C GLN A 382 9.00 -9.89 -1.20
N ILE A 383 10.18 -9.73 -0.60
CA ILE A 383 11.45 -10.17 -1.21
C ILE A 383 11.46 -11.68 -1.40
N VAL A 384 11.07 -12.45 -0.40
CA VAL A 384 10.98 -13.91 -0.51
C VAL A 384 9.99 -14.32 -1.60
N SER A 385 8.80 -13.73 -1.64
CA SER A 385 7.81 -13.98 -2.70
C SER A 385 8.37 -13.63 -4.07
N GLY A 386 9.01 -12.47 -4.21
CA GLY A 386 9.60 -12.03 -5.46
C GLY A 386 10.66 -12.99 -6.02
N ILE A 387 11.51 -13.54 -5.14
CA ILE A 387 12.54 -14.51 -5.56
C ILE A 387 11.93 -15.88 -5.87
N THR A 388 10.98 -16.35 -5.06
CA THR A 388 10.53 -17.74 -5.09
C THR A 388 9.34 -18.00 -6.00
N THR A 389 8.38 -17.06 -6.13
CA THR A 389 7.12 -17.33 -6.82
C THR A 389 7.30 -17.60 -8.31
N GLY A 390 8.21 -16.89 -9.00
CA GLY A 390 8.52 -17.17 -10.40
C GLY A 390 9.12 -18.55 -10.62
N LEU A 391 10.00 -19.00 -9.71
CA LEU A 391 10.57 -20.35 -9.74
C LEU A 391 9.49 -21.42 -9.49
N ILE A 392 8.61 -21.17 -8.51
CA ILE A 392 7.48 -22.07 -8.21
C ILE A 392 6.54 -22.16 -9.42
N LEU A 393 6.24 -21.03 -10.07
CA LEU A 393 5.40 -20.97 -11.27
C LEU A 393 5.97 -21.88 -12.37
N LYS A 394 7.28 -21.75 -12.64
CA LYS A 394 7.96 -22.52 -13.69
C LYS A 394 8.05 -24.01 -13.39
N TYR A 395 8.50 -24.39 -12.20
CA TYR A 395 8.84 -25.77 -11.91
C TYR A 395 7.70 -26.61 -11.31
N TRP A 396 6.71 -25.96 -10.68
CA TRP A 396 5.64 -26.65 -9.95
C TRP A 396 4.25 -26.38 -10.50
N PHE A 397 4.05 -25.24 -11.16
CA PHE A 397 2.72 -24.82 -11.61
C PHE A 397 2.53 -24.88 -13.14
N ASN A 398 3.48 -25.45 -13.88
CA ASN A 398 3.42 -25.62 -15.34
C ASN A 398 3.03 -24.31 -16.04
N ASP A 399 3.64 -23.23 -15.66
CA ASP A 399 3.46 -21.88 -16.22
C ASP A 399 2.03 -21.31 -16.09
N ASN A 400 1.20 -21.87 -15.19
CA ASN A 400 -0.14 -21.37 -14.97
C ASN A 400 -0.19 -20.41 -13.75
N PRO A 401 -0.27 -19.07 -13.98
CA PRO A 401 -0.23 -18.06 -12.92
C PRO A 401 -1.44 -18.09 -11.97
N VAL A 402 -2.52 -18.80 -12.33
CA VAL A 402 -3.67 -18.99 -11.45
C VAL A 402 -3.26 -19.70 -10.16
N TRP A 403 -2.29 -20.62 -10.22
CA TRP A 403 -1.79 -21.31 -9.03
C TRP A 403 -1.00 -20.39 -8.09
N CYS A 404 -0.42 -19.30 -8.59
CA CYS A 404 0.17 -18.27 -7.73
C CYS A 404 -0.90 -17.56 -6.87
N ILE A 405 -2.10 -17.35 -7.42
CA ILE A 405 -3.25 -16.78 -6.69
C ILE A 405 -3.76 -17.79 -5.65
N VAL A 406 -3.81 -19.07 -6.00
CA VAL A 406 -4.18 -20.15 -5.05
C VAL A 406 -3.18 -20.25 -3.90
N MET A 407 -1.88 -20.20 -4.20
CA MET A 407 -0.81 -20.18 -3.19
C MET A 407 -0.94 -18.97 -2.26
N ALA A 408 -1.27 -17.81 -2.79
CA ALA A 408 -1.56 -16.62 -2.00
C ALA A 408 -2.77 -16.84 -1.06
N GLY A 409 -3.83 -17.48 -1.55
CA GLY A 409 -4.99 -17.86 -0.72
C GLY A 409 -4.62 -18.80 0.44
N ILE A 410 -3.82 -19.83 0.18
CA ILE A 410 -3.31 -20.75 1.21
C ILE A 410 -2.45 -19.98 2.22
N SER A 411 -1.61 -19.06 1.75
CA SER A 411 -0.77 -18.22 2.61
C SER A 411 -1.61 -17.35 3.57
N PHE A 412 -2.70 -16.75 3.10
CA PHE A 412 -3.64 -16.05 3.99
C PHE A 412 -4.31 -16.97 5.01
N MET A 413 -4.66 -18.19 4.63
CA MET A 413 -5.23 -19.18 5.55
C MET A 413 -4.24 -19.55 6.67
N LEU A 414 -2.96 -19.73 6.33
CA LEU A 414 -1.88 -19.95 7.30
C LEU A 414 -1.74 -18.74 8.24
N ALA A 415 -1.71 -17.53 7.69
CA ALA A 415 -1.65 -16.29 8.47
C ALA A 415 -2.84 -16.17 9.44
N SER A 416 -4.05 -16.55 8.99
CA SER A 416 -5.25 -16.59 9.82
C SER A 416 -5.08 -17.51 11.03
N GLY A 417 -4.64 -18.75 10.81
CA GLY A 417 -4.38 -19.72 11.88
C GLY A 417 -3.32 -19.21 12.87
N LEU A 418 -2.22 -18.67 12.38
CA LEU A 418 -1.14 -18.10 13.21
C LEU A 418 -1.61 -16.88 14.02
N SER A 419 -2.54 -16.08 13.47
CA SER A 419 -3.09 -14.92 14.17
C SER A 419 -3.80 -15.30 15.47
N LEU A 420 -4.45 -16.45 15.53
CA LEU A 420 -5.10 -16.97 16.75
C LEU A 420 -4.11 -17.30 17.87
N LEU A 421 -2.86 -17.59 17.54
CA LEU A 421 -1.81 -17.92 18.50
C LEU A 421 -1.20 -16.68 19.17
N ILE A 422 -1.49 -15.46 18.71
CA ILE A 422 -0.99 -14.23 19.29
C ILE A 422 -1.47 -14.07 20.73
N LYS A 423 -0.54 -13.77 21.63
CA LYS A 423 -0.82 -13.47 23.03
C LYS A 423 -1.04 -11.96 23.20
N GLU A 424 -2.29 -11.53 23.11
CA GLU A 424 -2.63 -10.12 23.38
C GLU A 424 -2.51 -9.79 24.86
N LYS A 425 -1.97 -8.61 25.18
CA LYS A 425 -2.15 -8.02 26.51
C LYS A 425 -3.63 -7.61 26.63
N LYS A 426 -4.31 -8.09 27.68
CA LYS A 426 -5.67 -7.61 28.00
C LYS A 426 -5.61 -6.10 28.23
N GLU A 427 -6.43 -5.35 27.52
CA GLU A 427 -6.61 -3.93 27.84
C GLU A 427 -7.15 -3.82 29.29
N PRO A 428 -6.66 -2.87 30.09
CA PRO A 428 -7.28 -2.59 31.37
C PRO A 428 -8.76 -2.28 31.11
N GLN A 429 -9.64 -3.06 31.71
CA GLN A 429 -11.07 -2.75 31.66
C GLN A 429 -11.24 -1.39 32.34
N THR A 430 -11.61 -0.36 31.58
CA THR A 430 -12.05 0.90 32.15
C THR A 430 -13.24 0.56 33.05
N PRO A 431 -13.19 0.89 34.37
CA PRO A 431 -14.32 0.63 35.24
C PRO A 431 -15.57 1.30 34.64
N PRO A 432 -16.75 0.66 34.74
CA PRO A 432 -17.96 1.25 34.23
C PRO A 432 -18.10 2.63 34.84
N ASP A 433 -18.31 3.64 34.00
CA ASP A 433 -18.51 5.03 34.36
C ASP A 433 -19.57 5.07 35.48
N LYS A 434 -19.13 5.42 36.68
CA LYS A 434 -20.04 5.70 37.79
C LYS A 434 -20.83 6.93 37.34
N ARG A 435 -21.98 6.70 36.76
CA ARG A 435 -22.98 7.75 36.50
C ARG A 435 -23.07 8.59 37.77
N ILE A 436 -22.67 9.83 37.65
CA ILE A 436 -22.88 10.85 38.68
C ILE A 436 -24.37 10.83 38.95
N GLY A 437 -24.76 10.23 40.07
CA GLY A 437 -26.11 10.33 40.57
C GLY A 437 -26.39 11.79 40.86
N ILE A 438 -27.20 12.40 40.03
CA ILE A 438 -27.82 13.66 40.35
C ILE A 438 -28.80 13.35 41.51
N ASN A 439 -28.32 13.47 42.75
CA ASN A 439 -29.22 13.58 43.90
C ASN A 439 -29.87 14.94 43.79
N GLY A 440 -31.09 14.95 43.30
CA GLY A 440 -32.07 16.01 43.60
C GLY A 440 -32.35 15.96 45.11
N GLY A 441 -31.94 16.99 45.81
CA GLY A 441 -32.34 17.29 47.20
C GLY A 441 -33.10 18.59 47.21
N ALA A 442 -34.34 18.47 47.61
CA ALA A 442 -35.37 19.45 47.98
C ALA A 442 -34.93 20.89 48.25
#